data_5491fae6664b90fc5bcbb0a3f36f22d7
#
_entry.id   5491fae6664b90fc5bcbb0a3f36f22d7
#
_cell.length_a   1.000
_cell.length_b   1.000
_cell.length_c   1.000
_cell.angle_alpha   90.00
_cell.angle_beta   90.00
_cell.angle_gamma   90.00
#
_symmetry.space_group_name_H-M   'P 1'
#
loop_
_entity.id
_entity.type
_entity.pdbx_description
1 polymer ?
#
loop_
_entity_poly.entity_id
_entity_poly.type
_entity_poly.pdbx_seq_one_letter_code
_entity_poly.pdbx_strand_id
1 'polypeptide(L)'
;MLSNFPTWSIRKPENTRPDAVCKVGGAPIGWPRDWPACALCNLPMSFLGQFTGDPLAPRLASGQTLFLFTCEHDSGCDFWDPVNGANACVLIPHDELGAHPTPIPEETPVLLELWVSSWTSRDDALPAKPGDSPQPTPEEDLFTKAGGTPYWTDNGPGYRIDPSDQMVLQIDTWVTVSDGQEALEAQAARFPDRAYTIKNRASIANLCSDGIAFVMTHEGEPEVYLMVNR
;
A
#
# COMPACT_ATOMS: atom_id res chain seq x y z
N MET A 1 -6.22 20.45 -3.95
CA MET A 1 -5.14 20.02 -3.00
C MET A 1 -4.17 19.17 -3.77
N LEU A 2 -2.85 19.38 -3.59
CA LEU A 2 -1.86 18.57 -4.30
C LEU A 2 -1.75 17.18 -3.68
N SER A 3 -1.72 16.16 -4.55
CA SER A 3 -1.42 14.77 -4.22
C SER A 3 -0.29 14.27 -5.09
N ASN A 4 0.44 13.28 -4.60
CA ASN A 4 1.52 12.64 -5.33
C ASN A 4 1.06 11.25 -5.80
N PHE A 5 1.14 11.02 -7.09
CA PHE A 5 0.70 9.79 -7.76
C PHE A 5 1.91 8.98 -8.19
N PRO A 6 1.98 7.67 -7.87
CA PRO A 6 3.08 6.81 -8.25
C PRO A 6 2.99 6.38 -9.71
N THR A 7 4.14 6.17 -10.33
CA THR A 7 4.26 5.40 -11.57
C THR A 7 4.81 4.03 -11.21
N TRP A 8 4.04 2.99 -11.48
CA TRP A 8 4.40 1.62 -11.14
C TRP A 8 5.21 0.93 -12.23
N SER A 9 6.21 0.16 -11.83
CA SER A 9 7.08 -0.63 -12.70
C SER A 9 7.24 -2.03 -12.13
N ILE A 10 7.30 -3.03 -13.01
CA ILE A 10 7.71 -4.39 -12.67
C ILE A 10 9.23 -4.50 -12.50
N ARG A 11 9.97 -3.53 -13.02
CA ARG A 11 11.43 -3.55 -12.97
C ARG A 11 11.94 -3.00 -11.66
N LYS A 12 12.77 -3.80 -11.00
CA LYS A 12 13.48 -3.37 -9.81
C LYS A 12 14.44 -2.22 -10.16
N PRO A 13 14.40 -1.09 -9.41
CA PRO A 13 15.37 -0.01 -9.58
C PRO A 13 16.80 -0.48 -9.34
N GLU A 14 17.77 0.13 -10.02
CA GLU A 14 19.20 -0.16 -9.79
C GLU A 14 19.64 0.15 -8.36
N ASN A 15 19.11 1.23 -7.80
CA ASN A 15 19.36 1.62 -6.42
C ASN A 15 18.14 1.28 -5.54
N THR A 16 18.31 0.30 -4.66
CA THR A 16 17.28 -0.16 -3.73
C THR A 16 17.67 0.05 -2.27
N ARG A 17 18.21 1.23 -1.97
CA ARG A 17 18.49 1.58 -0.57
C ARG A 17 17.19 1.57 0.25
N PRO A 18 17.21 1.00 1.46
CA PRO A 18 16.02 0.88 2.31
C PRO A 18 15.33 2.22 2.61
N ASP A 19 16.11 3.29 2.73
CA ASP A 19 15.66 4.65 3.01
C ASP A 19 15.19 5.45 1.78
N ALA A 20 15.12 4.81 0.61
CA ALA A 20 14.72 5.45 -0.65
C ALA A 20 13.73 4.62 -1.48
N VAL A 21 13.33 3.45 -1.01
CA VAL A 21 12.48 2.51 -1.75
C VAL A 21 11.01 2.75 -1.47
N CYS A 22 10.22 2.83 -2.55
CA CYS A 22 8.77 2.71 -2.51
C CYS A 22 8.35 1.51 -3.37
N LYS A 23 7.63 0.56 -2.77
CA LYS A 23 7.21 -0.68 -3.44
C LYS A 23 6.02 -1.32 -2.74
N VAL A 24 5.34 -2.22 -3.45
CA VAL A 24 4.35 -3.15 -2.89
C VAL A 24 4.80 -4.59 -3.14
N GLY A 25 4.38 -5.50 -2.28
CA GLY A 25 4.65 -6.94 -2.39
C GLY A 25 6.12 -7.35 -2.35
N GLY A 26 6.37 -8.63 -2.65
CA GLY A 26 7.70 -9.23 -2.51
C GLY A 26 8.22 -9.23 -1.08
N ALA A 27 9.54 -9.13 -0.91
CA ALA A 27 10.18 -9.01 0.39
C ALA A 27 10.39 -7.54 0.78
N PRO A 28 10.16 -7.15 2.05
CA PRO A 28 10.53 -5.83 2.54
C PRO A 28 12.04 -5.64 2.52
N ILE A 29 12.50 -4.43 2.28
CA ILE A 29 13.92 -4.08 2.31
C ILE A 29 14.21 -3.31 3.59
N GLY A 30 15.06 -3.90 4.43
CA GLY A 30 15.50 -3.25 5.66
C GLY A 30 14.54 -3.35 6.84
N TRP A 31 13.54 -4.20 6.83
CA TRP A 31 12.67 -4.44 7.98
C TRP A 31 13.49 -4.96 9.18
N PRO A 32 13.55 -4.24 10.31
CA PRO A 32 14.51 -4.55 11.38
C PRO A 32 13.89 -5.32 12.56
N ARG A 33 12.61 -5.61 12.53
CA ARG A 33 11.87 -6.20 13.66
C ARG A 33 11.44 -7.63 13.38
N ASP A 34 10.86 -8.30 14.38
CA ASP A 34 10.19 -9.57 14.19
C ASP A 34 9.05 -9.42 13.16
N TRP A 35 8.82 -10.48 12.39
CA TRP A 35 7.79 -10.47 11.36
C TRP A 35 6.40 -10.39 12.00
N PRO A 36 5.52 -9.47 11.57
CA PRO A 36 4.19 -9.34 12.15
C PRO A 36 3.33 -10.60 11.93
N ALA A 37 2.66 -11.05 12.98
CA ALA A 37 1.69 -12.12 12.94
C ALA A 37 0.28 -11.58 13.12
N CYS A 38 -0.68 -12.16 12.39
CA CYS A 38 -2.10 -11.82 12.53
C CYS A 38 -2.60 -12.23 13.92
N ALA A 39 -3.22 -11.30 14.65
CA ALA A 39 -3.75 -11.59 15.98
C ALA A 39 -4.94 -12.58 15.97
N LEU A 40 -5.59 -12.78 14.83
CA LEU A 40 -6.76 -13.65 14.70
C LEU A 40 -6.39 -15.09 14.33
N CYS A 41 -5.46 -15.31 13.38
CA CYS A 41 -5.07 -16.65 12.95
C CYS A 41 -3.66 -17.06 13.41
N ASN A 42 -2.87 -16.17 14.00
CA ASN A 42 -1.49 -16.36 14.44
C ASN A 42 -0.49 -16.72 13.33
N LEU A 43 -0.86 -16.54 12.07
CA LEU A 43 0.03 -16.76 10.93
C LEU A 43 0.76 -15.47 10.53
N PRO A 44 1.96 -15.56 9.90
CA PRO A 44 2.71 -14.38 9.49
C PRO A 44 1.96 -13.59 8.42
N MET A 45 1.82 -12.28 8.60
CA MET A 45 1.12 -11.41 7.65
C MET A 45 1.90 -11.29 6.34
N SER A 46 1.18 -11.06 5.24
CA SER A 46 1.77 -10.67 3.97
C SER A 46 2.33 -9.26 4.04
N PHE A 47 3.50 -9.04 3.46
CA PHE A 47 4.04 -7.70 3.30
C PHE A 47 3.29 -6.99 2.16
N LEU A 48 2.51 -5.97 2.51
CA LEU A 48 1.73 -5.18 1.55
C LEU A 48 2.59 -4.15 0.83
N GLY A 49 3.47 -3.44 1.56
CA GLY A 49 4.34 -2.45 0.92
C GLY A 49 5.20 -1.66 1.89
N GLN A 50 6.18 -0.93 1.32
CA GLN A 50 6.97 0.08 2.02
C GLN A 50 7.06 1.36 1.22
N PHE A 51 7.03 2.49 1.94
CA PHE A 51 7.03 3.81 1.34
C PHE A 51 7.89 4.76 2.16
N THR A 52 8.74 5.50 1.49
CA THR A 52 9.64 6.47 2.09
C THR A 52 9.80 7.70 1.22
N GLY A 53 10.34 8.77 1.77
CA GLY A 53 10.69 9.97 1.05
C GLY A 53 9.62 11.06 1.01
N ASP A 54 9.90 12.06 0.20
CA ASP A 54 9.13 13.30 0.12
C ASP A 54 7.64 13.16 -0.24
N PRO A 55 7.20 12.15 -1.04
CA PRO A 55 5.77 12.03 -1.36
C PRO A 55 4.86 11.91 -0.15
N LEU A 56 5.37 11.34 0.94
CA LEU A 56 4.60 11.18 2.19
C LEU A 56 4.73 12.40 3.12
N ALA A 57 5.72 13.28 2.88
CA ALA A 57 5.88 14.52 3.63
C ALA A 57 4.81 15.56 3.20
N PRO A 58 4.31 16.42 4.07
CA PRO A 58 4.75 16.64 5.45
C PRO A 58 4.00 15.82 6.50
N ARG A 59 3.18 14.87 6.11
CA ARG A 59 2.30 14.14 7.03
C ARG A 59 3.01 13.05 7.84
N LEU A 60 4.18 12.61 7.37
CA LEU A 60 5.10 11.78 8.16
C LEU A 60 6.38 12.55 8.44
N ALA A 61 6.98 12.31 9.59
CA ALA A 61 8.29 12.86 9.90
C ALA A 61 9.32 12.42 8.86
N SER A 62 10.16 13.34 8.39
CA SER A 62 11.27 12.99 7.51
C SER A 62 12.21 11.97 8.18
N GLY A 63 12.85 11.11 7.39
CA GLY A 63 13.78 10.12 7.93
C GLY A 63 13.13 8.85 8.46
N GLN A 64 11.90 8.55 8.04
CA GLN A 64 11.18 7.32 8.37
C GLN A 64 10.73 6.58 7.12
N THR A 65 10.61 5.27 7.23
CA THR A 65 9.99 4.38 6.23
C THR A 65 8.74 3.76 6.84
N LEU A 66 7.65 3.85 6.10
CA LEU A 66 6.37 3.21 6.41
C LEU A 66 6.39 1.78 5.88
N PHE A 67 6.08 0.80 6.73
CA PHE A 67 5.89 -0.61 6.37
C PHE A 67 4.44 -1.01 6.63
N LEU A 68 3.85 -1.70 5.66
CA LEU A 68 2.46 -2.15 5.69
C LEU A 68 2.41 -3.67 5.57
N PHE A 69 1.59 -4.29 6.41
CA PHE A 69 1.33 -5.73 6.38
C PHE A 69 -0.18 -5.99 6.48
N THR A 70 -0.64 -7.08 5.90
CA THR A 70 -2.05 -7.49 5.92
C THR A 70 -2.16 -9.01 6.00
N CYS A 71 -3.20 -9.52 6.65
CA CYS A 71 -3.46 -10.95 6.67
C CYS A 71 -4.10 -11.38 5.36
N GLU A 72 -3.42 -12.25 4.62
CA GLU A 72 -3.88 -12.85 3.36
C GLU A 72 -4.18 -14.35 3.48
N HIS A 73 -4.19 -14.90 4.71
CA HIS A 73 -4.40 -16.32 4.93
C HIS A 73 -5.87 -16.72 4.93
N ASP A 74 -6.70 -15.93 5.60
CA ASP A 74 -8.11 -16.24 5.80
C ASP A 74 -8.96 -14.98 5.60
N SER A 75 -9.96 -15.10 4.75
CA SER A 75 -10.93 -14.02 4.51
C SER A 75 -11.78 -13.68 5.74
N GLY A 76 -11.78 -14.54 6.77
CA GLY A 76 -12.40 -14.28 8.05
C GLY A 76 -11.54 -13.43 9.00
N CYS A 77 -10.29 -13.17 8.67
CA CYS A 77 -9.48 -12.20 9.39
C CYS A 77 -9.86 -10.80 8.93
N ASP A 78 -10.45 -10.02 9.82
CA ASP A 78 -10.98 -8.68 9.57
C ASP A 78 -9.85 -7.66 9.35
N PHE A 79 -9.02 -7.87 8.30
CA PHE A 79 -7.85 -7.03 7.99
C PHE A 79 -8.21 -5.59 7.58
N TRP A 80 -9.47 -5.32 7.32
CA TRP A 80 -9.98 -3.97 7.07
C TRP A 80 -10.11 -3.11 8.33
N ASP A 81 -10.22 -3.76 9.50
CA ASP A 81 -10.34 -3.08 10.79
C ASP A 81 -8.94 -2.69 11.31
N PRO A 82 -8.70 -1.40 11.62
CA PRO A 82 -7.39 -0.93 12.07
C PRO A 82 -6.99 -1.42 13.46
N VAL A 83 -7.93 -1.95 14.27
CA VAL A 83 -7.68 -2.24 15.70
C VAL A 83 -7.69 -3.73 16.07
N ASN A 84 -8.12 -4.63 15.18
CA ASN A 84 -8.24 -6.05 15.53
C ASN A 84 -6.96 -6.87 15.32
N GLY A 85 -5.90 -6.25 14.79
CA GLY A 85 -4.57 -6.86 14.66
C GLY A 85 -4.42 -7.83 13.49
N ALA A 86 -5.28 -7.75 12.47
CA ALA A 86 -5.13 -8.49 11.21
C ALA A 86 -4.41 -7.69 10.13
N ASN A 87 -4.01 -6.48 10.42
CA ASN A 87 -3.09 -5.66 9.65
C ASN A 87 -2.07 -4.99 10.56
N ALA A 88 -0.99 -4.48 9.99
CA ALA A 88 0.00 -3.70 10.72
C ALA A 88 0.52 -2.55 9.86
N CYS A 89 0.66 -1.39 10.49
CA CYS A 89 1.16 -0.16 9.91
C CYS A 89 2.25 0.38 10.82
N VAL A 90 3.51 0.38 10.36
CA VAL A 90 4.66 0.63 11.23
C VAL A 90 5.61 1.62 10.58
N LEU A 91 5.97 2.67 11.33
CA LEU A 91 7.01 3.62 10.98
C LEU A 91 8.34 3.18 11.58
N ILE A 92 9.38 3.12 10.76
CA ILE A 92 10.74 2.77 11.15
C ILE A 92 11.67 3.93 10.82
N PRO A 93 12.43 4.48 11.79
CA PRO A 93 13.48 5.45 11.53
C PRO A 93 14.55 4.90 10.58
N HIS A 94 15.11 5.75 9.72
CA HIS A 94 16.08 5.32 8.72
C HIS A 94 17.36 4.73 9.32
N ASP A 95 17.75 5.17 10.52
CA ASP A 95 18.91 4.64 11.25
C ASP A 95 18.68 3.26 11.88
N GLU A 96 17.42 2.81 11.97
CA GLU A 96 17.07 1.46 12.40
C GLU A 96 16.96 0.47 11.24
N LEU A 97 16.92 0.94 9.98
CA LEU A 97 16.72 0.07 8.82
C LEU A 97 17.90 -0.89 8.59
N GLY A 98 17.60 -2.16 8.35
CA GLY A 98 18.57 -3.13 7.86
C GLY A 98 19.05 -2.81 6.44
N ALA A 99 20.23 -3.31 6.06
CA ALA A 99 20.83 -3.03 4.75
C ALA A 99 20.30 -3.93 3.61
N HIS A 100 19.59 -5.00 3.92
CA HIS A 100 19.23 -6.07 2.98
C HIS A 100 17.74 -6.37 2.98
N PRO A 101 17.22 -7.05 1.92
CA PRO A 101 15.89 -7.63 1.95
C PRO A 101 15.74 -8.57 3.14
N THR A 102 14.63 -8.46 3.87
CA THR A 102 14.32 -9.31 5.02
C THR A 102 13.70 -10.62 4.51
N PRO A 103 14.21 -11.79 4.92
CA PRO A 103 13.63 -13.06 4.53
C PRO A 103 12.15 -13.17 4.91
N ILE A 104 11.34 -13.65 3.98
CA ILE A 104 9.91 -13.89 4.21
C ILE A 104 9.76 -15.24 4.93
N PRO A 105 9.00 -15.33 6.03
CA PRO A 105 8.68 -16.61 6.68
C PRO A 105 8.00 -17.59 5.70
N GLU A 106 8.26 -18.88 5.86
CA GLU A 106 7.83 -19.92 4.91
C GLU A 106 6.32 -19.97 4.67
N GLU A 107 5.53 -19.74 5.70
CA GLU A 107 4.06 -19.77 5.63
C GLU A 107 3.43 -18.48 5.12
N THR A 108 4.22 -17.43 4.86
CA THR A 108 3.72 -16.11 4.46
C THR A 108 3.24 -16.11 3.01
N PRO A 109 2.00 -15.72 2.73
CA PRO A 109 1.56 -15.47 1.36
C PRO A 109 2.33 -14.29 0.75
N VAL A 110 3.03 -14.55 -0.36
CA VAL A 110 3.82 -13.53 -1.05
C VAL A 110 2.96 -12.81 -2.07
N LEU A 111 2.91 -11.48 -2.00
CA LEU A 111 2.19 -10.63 -2.94
C LEU A 111 3.05 -10.27 -4.15
N LEU A 112 2.39 -9.88 -5.24
CA LEU A 112 3.03 -9.41 -6.47
C LEU A 112 3.94 -8.21 -6.18
N GLU A 113 5.20 -8.26 -6.61
CA GLU A 113 6.16 -7.20 -6.37
C GLU A 113 6.13 -6.15 -7.47
N LEU A 114 5.80 -4.92 -7.10
CA LEU A 114 5.87 -3.75 -7.97
C LEU A 114 6.64 -2.61 -7.30
N TRP A 115 7.32 -1.81 -8.10
CA TRP A 115 8.18 -0.71 -7.67
C TRP A 115 7.61 0.63 -8.12
N VAL A 116 7.72 1.63 -7.28
CA VAL A 116 7.46 3.01 -7.70
C VAL A 116 8.71 3.54 -8.39
N SER A 117 8.60 3.81 -9.69
CA SER A 117 9.70 4.36 -10.49
C SER A 117 9.79 5.88 -10.39
N SER A 118 8.67 6.55 -10.20
CA SER A 118 8.60 8.02 -10.02
C SER A 118 7.31 8.42 -9.33
N TRP A 119 7.27 9.67 -8.84
CA TRP A 119 6.09 10.32 -8.32
C TRP A 119 5.79 11.57 -9.13
N THR A 120 4.50 11.81 -9.41
CA THR A 120 4.04 13.02 -10.11
C THR A 120 3.05 13.78 -9.22
N SER A 121 3.38 15.04 -8.90
CA SER A 121 2.49 15.91 -8.15
C SER A 121 1.47 16.54 -9.08
N ARG A 122 0.19 16.45 -8.73
CA ARG A 122 -0.91 17.09 -9.47
C ARG A 122 -2.06 17.45 -8.53
N ASP A 123 -2.98 18.29 -9.00
CA ASP A 123 -4.20 18.54 -8.27
C ASP A 123 -5.02 17.27 -8.12
N ASP A 124 -5.53 17.07 -6.92
CA ASP A 124 -6.41 15.94 -6.57
C ASP A 124 -7.81 16.23 -7.14
N ALA A 125 -8.03 15.77 -8.36
CA ALA A 125 -9.27 16.00 -9.12
C ALA A 125 -10.37 15.00 -8.83
N LEU A 126 -10.18 14.10 -7.85
CA LEU A 126 -11.21 13.12 -7.51
C LEU A 126 -12.44 13.82 -6.93
N PRO A 127 -13.65 13.43 -7.37
CA PRO A 127 -14.87 14.01 -6.85
C PRO A 127 -15.03 13.72 -5.36
N ALA A 128 -15.55 14.70 -4.63
CA ALA A 128 -15.76 14.61 -3.19
C ALA A 128 -16.92 13.68 -2.78
N LYS A 129 -17.63 13.09 -3.74
CA LYS A 129 -18.81 12.24 -3.48
C LYS A 129 -18.77 10.95 -4.27
N PRO A 130 -19.10 9.80 -3.64
CA PRO A 130 -19.37 8.56 -4.36
C PRO A 130 -20.49 8.78 -5.37
N GLY A 131 -20.35 8.24 -6.56
CA GLY A 131 -21.35 8.35 -7.64
C GLY A 131 -21.08 9.43 -8.70
N ASP A 132 -20.28 10.46 -8.37
CA ASP A 132 -19.82 11.46 -9.34
C ASP A 132 -18.47 11.10 -9.98
N SER A 133 -18.00 9.88 -9.75
CA SER A 133 -16.68 9.44 -10.20
C SER A 133 -16.61 9.41 -11.72
N PRO A 134 -15.71 10.19 -12.33
CA PRO A 134 -15.26 9.81 -13.66
C PRO A 134 -14.68 8.40 -13.51
N GLN A 135 -15.19 7.46 -14.29
CA GLN A 135 -14.53 6.16 -14.38
C GLN A 135 -13.08 6.45 -14.80
N PRO A 136 -12.07 6.11 -13.97
CA PRO A 136 -10.70 6.35 -14.37
C PRO A 136 -10.49 5.66 -15.71
N THR A 137 -9.91 6.37 -16.65
CA THR A 137 -9.44 5.69 -17.85
C THR A 137 -8.44 4.62 -17.43
N PRO A 138 -8.33 3.50 -18.14
CA PRO A 138 -7.35 2.46 -17.80
C PRO A 138 -5.90 2.96 -17.72
N GLU A 139 -5.66 4.18 -18.15
CA GLU A 139 -4.35 4.86 -18.21
C GLU A 139 -4.08 5.74 -16.98
N GLU A 140 -5.10 6.00 -16.16
CA GLU A 140 -4.99 6.86 -14.97
C GLU A 140 -5.22 6.05 -13.70
N ASP A 141 -4.15 5.80 -12.97
CA ASP A 141 -4.26 5.30 -11.58
C ASP A 141 -4.52 6.52 -10.68
N LEU A 142 -5.81 6.78 -10.43
CA LEU A 142 -6.25 7.92 -9.62
C LEU A 142 -6.46 7.54 -8.15
N PHE A 143 -6.55 6.26 -7.85
CA PHE A 143 -6.93 5.77 -6.52
C PHE A 143 -5.72 5.39 -5.65
N THR A 144 -4.51 5.34 -6.24
CA THR A 144 -3.28 5.20 -5.48
C THR A 144 -2.55 6.53 -5.44
N LYS A 145 -2.39 7.12 -4.26
CA LYS A 145 -1.79 8.44 -4.08
C LYS A 145 -1.27 8.66 -2.67
N ALA A 146 -0.28 9.54 -2.53
CA ALA A 146 0.18 10.05 -1.25
C ALA A 146 -0.36 11.46 -1.00
N GLY A 147 -0.93 11.67 0.17
CA GLY A 147 -1.57 12.92 0.57
C GLY A 147 -2.90 13.19 -0.14
N GLY A 148 -3.40 14.42 -0.03
CA GLY A 148 -4.66 14.83 -0.63
C GLY A 148 -5.90 14.46 0.20
N THR A 149 -7.04 14.36 -0.50
CA THR A 149 -8.32 14.00 0.10
C THR A 149 -8.59 12.50 -0.11
N PRO A 150 -8.97 11.74 0.92
CA PRO A 150 -9.31 10.33 0.76
C PRO A 150 -10.50 10.16 -0.19
N TYR A 151 -10.43 9.13 -1.04
CA TYR A 151 -11.55 8.71 -1.87
C TYR A 151 -12.25 7.52 -1.21
N TRP A 152 -13.40 7.76 -0.64
CA TRP A 152 -14.23 6.72 -0.03
C TRP A 152 -15.10 6.05 -1.10
N THR A 153 -15.07 4.72 -1.17
CA THR A 153 -15.80 3.95 -2.19
C THR A 153 -17.31 3.96 -2.00
N ASP A 154 -17.77 4.12 -0.75
CA ASP A 154 -19.18 4.16 -0.38
C ASP A 154 -19.54 5.45 0.39
N ASN A 155 -20.49 5.38 1.28
CA ASN A 155 -21.05 6.49 2.05
C ASN A 155 -20.08 7.05 3.12
N GLY A 156 -18.79 6.92 2.94
CA GLY A 156 -17.75 7.36 3.84
C GLY A 156 -17.00 6.20 4.50
N PRO A 157 -16.08 6.50 5.39
CA PRO A 157 -15.32 5.46 6.09
C PRO A 157 -16.28 4.60 6.90
N GLY A 158 -16.23 3.27 6.69
CA GLY A 158 -17.03 2.29 7.45
C GLY A 158 -16.72 2.26 8.94
N TYR A 159 -15.61 2.89 9.33
CA TYR A 159 -15.15 3.09 10.71
C TYR A 159 -15.29 4.55 11.11
N ARG A 160 -15.38 4.79 12.42
CA ARG A 160 -15.31 6.14 12.95
C ARG A 160 -13.90 6.67 12.77
N ILE A 161 -13.73 7.46 11.71
CA ILE A 161 -12.54 8.30 11.53
C ILE A 161 -12.76 9.56 12.35
N ASP A 162 -11.76 9.93 13.12
CA ASP A 162 -11.79 11.23 13.80
C ASP A 162 -11.71 12.34 12.74
N PRO A 163 -12.48 13.44 12.89
CA PRO A 163 -12.39 14.57 11.95
C PRO A 163 -11.00 15.19 11.81
N SER A 164 -10.11 14.95 12.77
CA SER A 164 -8.71 15.37 12.73
C SER A 164 -7.79 14.42 11.96
N ASP A 165 -8.26 13.20 11.63
CA ASP A 165 -7.46 12.23 10.91
C ASP A 165 -7.12 12.71 9.50
N GLN A 166 -5.88 12.50 9.13
CA GLN A 166 -5.34 12.89 7.84
C GLN A 166 -4.83 11.68 7.08
N MET A 167 -5.17 11.62 5.80
CA MET A 167 -4.66 10.57 4.92
C MET A 167 -3.19 10.83 4.56
N VAL A 168 -2.36 9.82 4.81
CA VAL A 168 -0.95 9.78 4.40
C VAL A 168 -0.80 9.15 3.02
N LEU A 169 -1.45 7.99 2.84
CA LEU A 169 -1.34 7.17 1.63
C LEU A 169 -2.68 6.47 1.38
N GLN A 170 -3.04 6.35 0.12
CA GLN A 170 -4.16 5.56 -0.36
C GLN A 170 -3.63 4.59 -1.42
N ILE A 171 -4.03 3.33 -1.35
CA ILE A 171 -3.59 2.27 -2.27
C ILE A 171 -4.82 1.51 -2.76
N ASP A 172 -5.05 1.54 -4.08
CA ASP A 172 -6.07 0.73 -4.73
C ASP A 172 -5.65 -0.74 -4.83
N THR A 173 -6.60 -1.66 -4.79
CA THR A 173 -6.40 -3.07 -5.15
C THR A 173 -5.75 -3.22 -6.53
N TRP A 174 -6.13 -2.38 -7.50
CA TRP A 174 -5.66 -2.44 -8.87
C TRP A 174 -4.77 -1.26 -9.22
N VAL A 175 -3.56 -1.54 -9.68
CA VAL A 175 -2.62 -0.52 -10.16
C VAL A 175 -2.26 -0.74 -11.63
N THR A 176 -1.96 0.35 -12.33
CA THR A 176 -1.49 0.33 -13.71
C THR A 176 0.04 0.31 -13.75
N VAL A 177 0.62 -0.68 -14.42
CA VAL A 177 2.07 -0.83 -14.57
C VAL A 177 2.50 -0.20 -15.88
N SER A 178 3.46 0.70 -15.83
CA SER A 178 3.91 1.50 -16.98
C SER A 178 4.75 0.73 -17.98
N ASP A 179 5.36 -0.38 -17.56
CA ASP A 179 6.29 -1.15 -18.38
C ASP A 179 6.19 -2.66 -18.09
N GLY A 180 6.62 -3.45 -19.08
CA GLY A 180 6.90 -4.86 -18.88
C GLY A 180 5.69 -5.77 -18.72
N GLN A 181 4.64 -5.62 -19.52
CA GLN A 181 3.47 -6.50 -19.47
C GLN A 181 3.84 -8.00 -19.46
N GLU A 182 4.76 -8.43 -20.32
CA GLU A 182 5.23 -9.82 -20.36
C GLU A 182 5.88 -10.25 -19.03
N ALA A 183 6.68 -9.37 -18.42
CA ALA A 183 7.30 -9.63 -17.11
C ALA A 183 6.26 -9.64 -15.99
N LEU A 184 5.24 -8.78 -16.07
CA LEU A 184 4.11 -8.75 -15.14
C LEU A 184 3.32 -10.07 -15.20
N GLU A 185 2.97 -10.54 -16.39
CA GLU A 185 2.27 -11.80 -16.59
C GLU A 185 3.09 -13.00 -16.11
N ALA A 186 4.40 -13.02 -16.40
CA ALA A 186 5.32 -14.06 -15.95
C ALA A 186 5.47 -14.08 -14.42
N GLN A 187 5.48 -12.92 -13.77
CA GLN A 187 5.51 -12.85 -12.32
C GLN A 187 4.17 -13.28 -11.71
N ALA A 188 3.05 -12.81 -12.25
CA ALA A 188 1.70 -13.18 -11.79
C ALA A 188 1.44 -14.68 -11.92
N ALA A 189 1.96 -15.33 -12.96
CA ALA A 189 1.86 -16.78 -13.15
C ALA A 189 2.53 -17.62 -12.04
N ARG A 190 3.42 -17.02 -11.24
CA ARG A 190 4.00 -17.66 -10.06
C ARG A 190 3.05 -17.68 -8.85
N PHE A 191 1.99 -16.87 -8.90
CA PHE A 191 1.02 -16.70 -7.83
C PHE A 191 -0.42 -16.81 -8.37
N PRO A 192 -0.80 -17.96 -8.98
CA PRO A 192 -2.03 -18.09 -9.78
C PRO A 192 -3.31 -17.84 -8.96
N ASP A 193 -3.25 -18.04 -7.65
CA ASP A 193 -4.41 -17.86 -6.76
C ASP A 193 -4.48 -16.47 -6.12
N ARG A 194 -3.51 -15.59 -6.38
CA ARG A 194 -3.34 -14.33 -5.64
C ARG A 194 -3.01 -13.11 -6.50
N ALA A 195 -2.45 -13.32 -7.68
CA ALA A 195 -2.07 -12.24 -8.57
C ALA A 195 -2.89 -12.32 -9.86
N TYR A 196 -3.73 -11.33 -10.05
CA TYR A 196 -4.54 -11.20 -11.26
C TYR A 196 -3.97 -10.05 -12.10
N THR A 197 -3.88 -10.29 -13.41
CA THR A 197 -3.47 -9.25 -14.36
C THR A 197 -4.49 -9.13 -15.48
N ILE A 198 -4.81 -7.90 -15.85
CA ILE A 198 -5.66 -7.58 -17.02
C ILE A 198 -4.93 -6.51 -17.81
N LYS A 199 -4.38 -6.90 -18.95
CA LYS A 199 -3.51 -6.02 -19.74
C LYS A 199 -2.32 -5.54 -18.87
N ASN A 200 -2.12 -4.22 -18.78
CA ASN A 200 -1.08 -3.59 -17.96
C ASN A 200 -1.53 -3.28 -16.51
N ARG A 201 -2.66 -3.81 -16.05
CA ARG A 201 -3.11 -3.67 -14.66
C ARG A 201 -2.86 -4.94 -13.87
N ALA A 202 -2.53 -4.76 -12.61
CA ALA A 202 -2.29 -5.84 -11.66
C ALA A 202 -3.05 -5.62 -10.36
N SER A 203 -3.58 -6.71 -9.80
CA SER A 203 -4.04 -6.75 -8.43
C SER A 203 -2.84 -6.91 -7.51
N ILE A 204 -2.68 -6.04 -6.52
CA ILE A 204 -1.52 -6.05 -5.61
C ILE A 204 -1.78 -6.82 -4.32
N ALA A 205 -3.04 -6.88 -3.87
CA ALA A 205 -3.45 -7.58 -2.65
C ALA A 205 -4.96 -7.83 -2.69
N ASN A 206 -5.46 -8.67 -1.78
CA ASN A 206 -6.90 -8.81 -1.57
C ASN A 206 -7.40 -7.71 -0.61
N LEU A 207 -7.68 -6.54 -1.14
CA LEU A 207 -8.28 -5.44 -0.39
C LEU A 207 -9.82 -5.52 -0.50
N CYS A 208 -10.42 -6.57 0.03
CA CYS A 208 -11.86 -6.85 -0.12
C CYS A 208 -12.32 -6.94 -1.58
N SER A 209 -11.47 -7.48 -2.47
CA SER A 209 -11.66 -7.65 -3.92
C SER A 209 -11.55 -6.37 -4.74
N ASP A 210 -12.12 -5.25 -4.30
CA ASP A 210 -12.17 -3.96 -4.99
C ASP A 210 -12.06 -2.77 -4.01
N GLY A 211 -11.57 -3.03 -2.81
CA GLY A 211 -11.39 -2.01 -1.79
C GLY A 211 -10.13 -1.18 -1.98
N ILE A 212 -10.04 -0.15 -1.16
CA ILE A 212 -8.91 0.77 -1.10
C ILE A 212 -8.34 0.73 0.31
N ALA A 213 -7.03 0.56 0.41
CA ALA A 213 -6.31 0.68 1.66
C ALA A 213 -5.93 2.14 1.94
N PHE A 214 -6.16 2.58 3.15
CA PHE A 214 -5.84 3.93 3.63
C PHE A 214 -4.86 3.84 4.79
N VAL A 215 -3.77 4.57 4.69
CA VAL A 215 -2.90 4.89 5.82
C VAL A 215 -3.28 6.26 6.33
N MET A 216 -3.70 6.30 7.58
CA MET A 216 -4.16 7.49 8.26
C MET A 216 -3.23 7.85 9.41
N THR A 217 -3.18 9.12 9.77
CA THR A 217 -2.52 9.61 10.98
C THR A 217 -3.44 10.56 11.72
N HIS A 218 -3.36 10.56 13.04
CA HIS A 218 -4.05 11.52 13.88
C HIS A 218 -3.29 12.84 13.91
N GLU A 219 -3.98 13.96 13.86
CA GLU A 219 -3.32 15.27 13.88
C GLU A 219 -2.54 15.47 15.19
N GLY A 220 -1.24 15.68 15.07
CA GLY A 220 -0.34 15.89 16.22
C GLY A 220 0.21 14.61 16.85
N GLU A 221 -0.14 13.43 16.36
CA GLU A 221 0.41 12.16 16.82
C GLU A 221 1.35 11.52 15.78
N PRO A 222 2.43 10.89 16.21
CA PRO A 222 3.36 10.21 15.30
C PRO A 222 2.84 8.85 14.83
N GLU A 223 1.71 8.41 15.35
CA GLU A 223 1.16 7.09 15.07
C GLU A 223 0.38 7.08 13.74
N VAL A 224 0.51 5.97 13.04
CA VAL A 224 -0.22 5.69 11.80
C VAL A 224 -1.00 4.39 11.94
N TYR A 225 -2.11 4.30 11.25
CA TYR A 225 -2.89 3.07 11.18
C TYR A 225 -3.34 2.77 9.76
N LEU A 226 -3.55 1.49 9.47
CA LEU A 226 -4.03 0.97 8.19
C LEU A 226 -5.48 0.54 8.31
N MET A 227 -6.31 0.97 7.38
CA MET A 227 -7.68 0.49 7.23
C MET A 227 -8.00 0.22 5.76
N VAL A 228 -8.98 -0.62 5.49
CA VAL A 228 -9.48 -0.86 4.13
C VAL A 228 -10.96 -0.48 4.07
N ASN A 229 -11.32 0.26 3.04
CA ASN A 229 -12.70 0.65 2.75
C ASN A 229 -13.14 0.03 1.41
N ARG A 230 -14.36 -0.45 1.37
CA ARG A 230 -15.01 -1.04 0.19
C ARG A 230 -16.37 -0.41 -0.03
#